data_121f301c793d970491d637aaab1c7027
#
_entry.id   121f301c793d970491d637aaab1c7027
#
_cell.length_a   1.000
_cell.length_b   1.000
_cell.length_c   1.000
_cell.angle_alpha   90.00
_cell.angle_beta   90.00
_cell.angle_gamma   90.00
#
_symmetry.space_group_name_H-M   'P 1'
#
loop_
_entity.id
_entity.type
_entity.pdbx_description
1 polymer ?
#
loop_
_entity_poly.entity_id
_entity_poly.type
_entity_poly.pdbx_seq_one_letter_code
_entity_poly.pdbx_strand_id
1 'polypeptide(L)'
;EGEEASFIVLCDGKNVVALATSQDHKRLKDGDEGPNTGGMGAYSPAPVVTADVHARAMREIILPTIRGMEKDGIPYTGFLYAGLMISPEGAVKTLEFNCRMGDPETQPIMMRLKSDFVNLLDHAIDGTLDKVEAEWDRRTALGVVIAAHNYPQTPRTGDAITLRAE
;
A
#
# COMPACT_ATOMS: atom_id res chain seq x y z
N GLU A 1 -16.07 -5.82 -12.06
CA GLU A 1 -15.27 -7.01 -11.64
C GLU A 1 -13.80 -6.74 -11.93
N GLY A 2 -12.91 -7.24 -11.07
CA GLY A 2 -11.48 -7.04 -11.18
C GLY A 2 -10.75 -7.51 -9.93
N GLU A 3 -9.45 -7.24 -9.87
CA GLU A 3 -8.62 -7.50 -8.70
C GLU A 3 -8.30 -6.19 -7.97
N GLU A 4 -8.36 -6.24 -6.64
CA GLU A 4 -7.94 -5.12 -5.82
C GLU A 4 -6.43 -5.07 -5.68
N ALA A 5 -5.86 -3.86 -5.66
CA ALA A 5 -4.46 -3.64 -5.37
C ALA A 5 -4.24 -2.35 -4.57
N SER A 6 -3.22 -2.37 -3.74
CA SER A 6 -2.79 -1.23 -2.94
C SER A 6 -1.66 -0.49 -3.66
N PHE A 7 -1.91 0.75 -4.03
CA PHE A 7 -0.96 1.62 -4.69
C PHE A 7 -0.61 2.79 -3.77
N ILE A 8 0.56 2.72 -3.14
CA ILE A 8 0.96 3.68 -2.12
C ILE A 8 2.09 4.56 -2.66
N VAL A 9 1.98 5.85 -2.43
CA VAL A 9 3.00 6.83 -2.81
C VAL A 9 3.39 7.71 -1.63
N LEU A 10 4.62 8.18 -1.63
CA LEU A 10 5.10 9.24 -0.74
C LEU A 10 5.05 10.55 -1.51
N CYS A 11 4.47 11.58 -0.89
CA CYS A 11 4.25 12.90 -1.49
C CYS A 11 4.96 13.98 -0.68
N ASP A 12 5.44 15.02 -1.34
CA ASP A 12 6.04 16.21 -0.72
C ASP A 12 5.24 17.51 -0.93
N GLY A 13 4.00 17.37 -1.37
CA GLY A 13 3.12 18.48 -1.74
C GLY A 13 3.09 18.75 -3.24
N LYS A 14 4.09 18.32 -3.99
CA LYS A 14 4.24 18.56 -5.43
C LYS A 14 4.75 17.33 -6.17
N ASN A 15 5.81 16.71 -5.65
CA ASN A 15 6.45 15.53 -6.23
C ASN A 15 5.94 14.26 -5.55
N VAL A 16 6.15 13.14 -6.22
CA VAL A 16 5.65 11.83 -5.78
C VAL A 16 6.69 10.75 -6.04
N VAL A 17 6.95 9.92 -5.04
CA VAL A 17 7.70 8.67 -5.17
C VAL A 17 6.76 7.50 -4.94
N ALA A 18 6.59 6.64 -5.95
CA ALA A 18 5.79 5.44 -5.80
C ALA A 18 6.54 4.39 -4.97
N LEU A 19 5.85 3.80 -4.00
CA LEU A 19 6.36 2.65 -3.26
C LEU A 19 6.10 1.36 -4.03
N ALA A 20 6.65 0.25 -3.55
CA ALA A 20 6.35 -1.06 -4.11
C ALA A 20 4.85 -1.35 -4.00
N THR A 21 4.27 -1.90 -5.06
CA THR A 21 2.86 -2.30 -5.09
C THR A 21 2.60 -3.50 -4.19
N SER A 22 1.37 -3.64 -3.71
CA SER A 22 0.96 -4.78 -2.88
C SER A 22 -0.51 -5.15 -3.10
N GLN A 23 -0.87 -6.34 -2.69
CA GLN A 23 -2.26 -6.78 -2.58
C GLN A 23 -2.49 -7.31 -1.17
N ASP A 24 -3.56 -6.84 -0.51
CA ASP A 24 -4.03 -7.38 0.75
C ASP A 24 -5.19 -8.36 0.52
N HIS A 25 -5.41 -9.23 1.48
CA HIS A 25 -6.50 -10.20 1.49
C HIS A 25 -7.38 -9.96 2.71
N LYS A 26 -8.58 -9.43 2.48
CA LYS A 26 -9.49 -8.96 3.52
C LYS A 26 -10.42 -10.05 4.06
N ARG A 27 -10.63 -11.13 3.32
CA ARG A 27 -11.51 -12.22 3.75
C ARG A 27 -10.87 -13.07 4.83
N LEU A 28 -11.66 -13.43 5.84
CA LEU A 28 -11.17 -14.14 7.03
C LEU A 28 -10.71 -15.57 6.73
N LYS A 29 -11.36 -16.26 5.81
CA LYS A 29 -11.16 -17.70 5.54
C LYS A 29 -10.41 -17.94 4.25
N ASP A 30 -9.88 -19.16 4.12
CA ASP A 30 -9.30 -19.66 2.88
C ASP A 30 -10.28 -19.55 1.71
N GLY A 31 -9.77 -19.44 0.49
CA GLY A 31 -10.57 -19.35 -0.72
C GLY A 31 -11.33 -18.02 -0.88
N ASP A 32 -10.88 -16.95 -0.26
CA ASP A 32 -11.52 -15.63 -0.29
C ASP A 32 -12.98 -15.67 0.24
N GLU A 33 -13.19 -16.40 1.32
CA GLU A 33 -14.48 -16.60 1.96
C GLU A 33 -14.57 -15.93 3.34
N GLY A 34 -15.80 -15.87 3.87
CA GLY A 34 -16.10 -15.33 5.20
C GLY A 34 -16.24 -13.81 5.21
N PRO A 35 -16.32 -13.21 6.41
CA PRO A 35 -16.47 -11.76 6.57
C PRO A 35 -15.18 -11.03 6.16
N ASN A 36 -15.34 -9.77 5.77
CA ASN A 36 -14.20 -8.86 5.61
C ASN A 36 -13.57 -8.54 6.96
N THR A 37 -12.27 -8.37 6.95
CA THR A 37 -11.42 -8.02 8.10
C THR A 37 -10.63 -6.75 7.80
N GLY A 38 -9.73 -6.37 8.70
CA GLY A 38 -8.74 -5.32 8.47
C GLY A 38 -7.59 -5.72 7.53
N GLY A 39 -7.55 -7.00 7.12
CA GLY A 39 -6.51 -7.62 6.30
C GLY A 39 -5.90 -8.84 7.00
N MET A 40 -5.91 -9.97 6.31
CA MET A 40 -5.38 -11.25 6.83
C MET A 40 -3.98 -11.56 6.32
N GLY A 41 -3.48 -10.77 5.44
CA GLY A 41 -2.15 -10.87 4.86
C GLY A 41 -2.01 -10.02 3.62
N ALA A 42 -0.77 -9.76 3.25
CA ALA A 42 -0.46 -9.04 2.02
C ALA A 42 0.84 -9.54 1.40
N TYR A 43 0.97 -9.38 0.11
CA TYR A 43 2.22 -9.62 -0.61
C TYR A 43 2.60 -8.43 -1.48
N SER A 44 3.90 -8.32 -1.75
CA SER A 44 4.50 -7.31 -2.61
C SER A 44 5.59 -7.97 -3.48
N PRO A 45 5.66 -7.69 -4.79
CA PRO A 45 4.82 -6.78 -5.56
C PRO A 45 3.44 -7.36 -5.86
N ALA A 46 2.50 -6.52 -6.30
CA ALA A 46 1.20 -6.93 -6.81
C ALA A 46 1.32 -7.34 -8.29
N PRO A 47 1.12 -8.62 -8.66
CA PRO A 47 1.26 -9.04 -10.05
C PRO A 47 0.26 -8.38 -11.00
N VAL A 48 -0.93 -8.05 -10.51
CA VAL A 48 -1.97 -7.37 -11.28
C VAL A 48 -1.58 -5.94 -11.68
N VAL A 49 -0.66 -5.31 -10.93
CA VAL A 49 -0.14 -3.98 -11.25
C VAL A 49 1.03 -4.12 -12.22
N THR A 50 0.72 -4.33 -13.48
CA THR A 50 1.69 -4.33 -14.58
C THR A 50 2.32 -2.94 -14.76
N ALA A 51 3.37 -2.82 -15.58
CA ALA A 51 3.99 -1.53 -15.90
C ALA A 51 2.97 -0.54 -16.49
N ASP A 52 2.07 -1.01 -17.36
CA ASP A 52 1.01 -0.18 -17.96
C ASP A 52 -0.01 0.28 -16.93
N VAL A 53 -0.45 -0.61 -16.04
CA VAL A 53 -1.35 -0.29 -14.93
C VAL A 53 -0.70 0.72 -13.98
N HIS A 54 0.58 0.53 -13.64
CA HIS A 54 1.34 1.48 -12.82
C HIS A 54 1.40 2.86 -13.47
N ALA A 55 1.78 2.94 -14.75
CA ALA A 55 1.85 4.21 -15.47
C ALA A 55 0.48 4.89 -15.56
N ARG A 56 -0.59 4.12 -15.75
CA ARG A 56 -1.96 4.61 -15.77
C ARG A 56 -2.38 5.12 -14.40
N ALA A 57 -2.16 4.38 -13.32
CA ALA A 57 -2.48 4.80 -11.95
C ALA A 57 -1.79 6.13 -11.61
N MET A 58 -0.50 6.26 -11.93
CA MET A 58 0.23 7.51 -11.74
C MET A 58 -0.38 8.66 -12.54
N ARG A 59 -0.61 8.48 -13.85
CA ARG A 59 -1.07 9.55 -14.75
C ARG A 59 -2.51 9.95 -14.52
N GLU A 60 -3.40 9.00 -14.25
CA GLU A 60 -4.85 9.21 -14.25
C GLU A 60 -5.43 9.40 -12.83
N ILE A 61 -4.73 8.95 -11.80
CA ILE A 61 -5.21 8.98 -10.41
C ILE A 61 -4.27 9.80 -9.51
N ILE A 62 -3.03 9.37 -9.33
CA ILE A 62 -2.14 9.95 -8.31
C ILE A 62 -1.78 11.41 -8.64
N LEU A 63 -1.18 11.65 -9.82
CA LEU A 63 -0.74 12.99 -10.18
C LEU A 63 -1.89 14.00 -10.28
N PRO A 64 -3.06 13.66 -10.85
CA PRO A 64 -4.22 14.56 -10.82
C PRO A 64 -4.70 14.88 -9.39
N THR A 65 -4.68 13.89 -8.47
CA THR A 65 -5.07 14.09 -7.08
C THR A 65 -4.14 15.09 -6.38
N ILE A 66 -2.82 14.88 -6.46
CA ILE A 66 -1.83 15.77 -5.83
C ILE A 66 -1.89 17.18 -6.40
N ARG A 67 -1.99 17.32 -7.73
CA ARG A 67 -2.15 18.63 -8.39
C ARG A 67 -3.46 19.31 -8.04
N GLY A 68 -4.53 18.54 -7.87
CA GLY A 68 -5.83 19.06 -7.43
C GLY A 68 -5.73 19.67 -6.04
N MET A 69 -5.13 18.98 -5.10
CA MET A 69 -4.92 19.46 -3.74
C MET A 69 -4.01 20.69 -3.68
N GLU A 70 -2.93 20.71 -4.46
CA GLU A 70 -2.06 21.89 -4.58
C GLU A 70 -2.86 23.10 -5.12
N LYS A 71 -3.66 22.90 -6.17
CA LYS A 71 -4.51 23.93 -6.76
C LYS A 71 -5.56 24.48 -5.79
N ASP A 72 -6.08 23.63 -4.92
CA ASP A 72 -7.06 24.02 -3.90
C ASP A 72 -6.40 24.69 -2.67
N GLY A 73 -5.08 24.88 -2.69
CA GLY A 73 -4.32 25.53 -1.61
C GLY A 73 -4.05 24.64 -0.39
N ILE A 74 -4.23 23.34 -0.53
CA ILE A 74 -3.98 22.34 0.52
C ILE A 74 -3.01 21.26 0.01
N PRO A 75 -1.74 21.62 -0.31
CA PRO A 75 -0.77 20.65 -0.83
C PRO A 75 -0.61 19.46 0.12
N TYR A 76 -0.56 18.26 -0.43
CA TYR A 76 -0.52 17.03 0.36
C TYR A 76 0.91 16.53 0.55
N THR A 77 1.37 16.44 1.80
CA THR A 77 2.65 15.84 2.17
C THR A 77 2.40 14.60 3.04
N GLY A 78 3.05 13.49 2.71
CA GLY A 78 2.93 12.22 3.43
C GLY A 78 2.56 11.05 2.53
N PHE A 79 2.12 9.96 3.14
CA PHE A 79 1.71 8.76 2.40
C PHE A 79 0.29 8.90 1.89
N LEU A 80 0.11 8.75 0.58
CA LEU A 80 -1.19 8.59 -0.06
C LEU A 80 -1.35 7.14 -0.50
N TYR A 81 -2.29 6.45 0.11
CA TYR A 81 -2.71 5.11 -0.29
C TYR A 81 -3.91 5.25 -1.23
N ALA A 82 -3.81 4.69 -2.42
CA ALA A 82 -4.91 4.52 -3.35
C ALA A 82 -5.29 3.04 -3.44
N GLY A 83 -6.46 2.69 -2.96
CA GLY A 83 -7.08 1.39 -3.22
C GLY A 83 -7.61 1.36 -4.65
N LEU A 84 -7.12 0.43 -5.45
CA LEU A 84 -7.43 0.33 -6.87
C LEU A 84 -8.20 -0.95 -7.18
N MET A 85 -9.17 -0.87 -8.07
CA MET A 85 -9.79 -2.00 -8.75
C MET A 85 -9.27 -2.05 -10.18
N ILE A 86 -8.67 -3.17 -10.56
CA ILE A 86 -8.04 -3.37 -11.86
C ILE A 86 -8.84 -4.44 -12.61
N SER A 87 -9.45 -4.05 -13.73
CA SER A 87 -10.20 -5.01 -14.56
C SER A 87 -9.26 -5.95 -15.32
N PRO A 88 -9.76 -7.10 -15.84
CA PRO A 88 -8.97 -7.99 -16.68
C PRO A 88 -8.34 -7.32 -17.90
N GLU A 89 -8.96 -6.26 -18.41
CA GLU A 89 -8.47 -5.46 -19.55
C GLU A 89 -7.47 -4.38 -19.11
N GLY A 90 -7.13 -4.30 -17.81
CA GLY A 90 -6.20 -3.33 -17.25
C GLY A 90 -6.79 -1.93 -17.04
N ALA A 91 -8.13 -1.77 -17.06
CA ALA A 91 -8.75 -0.51 -16.66
C ALA A 91 -8.62 -0.34 -15.14
N VAL A 92 -8.26 0.88 -14.70
CA VAL A 92 -8.00 1.18 -13.29
C VAL A 92 -9.09 2.11 -12.78
N LYS A 93 -9.68 1.74 -11.63
CA LYS A 93 -10.64 2.58 -10.90
C LYS A 93 -10.19 2.74 -9.46
N THR A 94 -10.33 3.93 -8.90
CA THR A 94 -10.11 4.19 -7.48
C THR A 94 -11.30 3.73 -6.68
N LEU A 95 -11.04 2.95 -5.64
CA LEU A 95 -12.03 2.54 -4.64
C LEU A 95 -12.07 3.55 -3.49
N GLU A 96 -10.88 3.85 -2.94
CA GLU A 96 -10.72 4.78 -1.82
C GLU A 96 -9.33 5.40 -1.81
N PHE A 97 -9.19 6.49 -1.04
CA PHE A 97 -7.91 7.03 -0.62
C PHE A 97 -7.76 6.95 0.89
N ASN A 98 -6.55 6.71 1.37
CA ASN A 98 -6.19 6.79 2.77
C ASN A 98 -4.90 7.61 2.94
N CYS A 99 -4.82 8.38 4.03
CA CYS A 99 -3.69 9.25 4.33
C CYS A 99 -2.67 8.54 5.25
N ARG A 100 -2.28 7.31 4.90
CA ARG A 100 -1.39 6.44 5.68
C ARG A 100 -0.83 5.32 4.83
N MET A 101 0.13 4.60 5.40
CA MET A 101 0.55 3.30 4.90
C MET A 101 -0.58 2.26 5.05
N GLY A 102 -0.49 1.16 4.34
CA GLY A 102 -1.43 0.04 4.44
C GLY A 102 -1.16 -0.86 5.65
N ASP A 103 -2.19 -1.53 6.13
CA ASP A 103 -2.11 -2.59 7.12
C ASP A 103 -2.97 -3.76 6.61
N PRO A 104 -2.33 -4.90 6.24
CA PRO A 104 -0.96 -5.34 6.54
C PRO A 104 0.09 -5.13 5.42
N GLU A 105 -0.11 -4.24 4.46
CA GLU A 105 0.79 -4.05 3.31
C GLU A 105 2.16 -3.48 3.69
N THR A 106 2.24 -2.70 4.78
CA THR A 106 3.49 -2.04 5.21
C THR A 106 4.62 -3.05 5.40
N GLN A 107 4.37 -4.18 6.05
CA GLN A 107 5.38 -5.18 6.37
C GLN A 107 6.05 -5.74 5.11
N PRO A 108 5.34 -6.32 4.13
CA PRO A 108 5.96 -6.82 2.90
C PRO A 108 6.58 -5.73 2.03
N ILE A 109 6.04 -4.51 2.04
CA ILE A 109 6.64 -3.37 1.32
C ILE A 109 7.99 -3.03 1.94
N MET A 110 8.06 -2.86 3.27
CA MET A 110 9.30 -2.51 3.97
C MET A 110 10.37 -3.60 3.85
N MET A 111 9.99 -4.88 3.85
CA MET A 111 10.94 -5.98 3.61
C MET A 111 11.62 -5.92 2.24
N ARG A 112 11.00 -5.26 1.27
CA ARG A 112 11.56 -5.10 -0.07
C ARG A 112 12.32 -3.78 -0.27
N LEU A 113 12.18 -2.82 0.63
CA LEU A 113 12.86 -1.55 0.52
C LEU A 113 14.37 -1.73 0.76
N LYS A 114 15.19 -1.28 -0.19
CA LYS A 114 16.65 -1.28 -0.10
C LYS A 114 17.22 0.11 0.21
N SER A 115 16.49 1.16 -0.16
CA SER A 115 16.86 2.54 0.16
C SER A 115 16.69 2.80 1.65
N ASP A 116 17.43 3.78 2.16
CA ASP A 116 17.20 4.29 3.50
C ASP A 116 15.82 4.98 3.58
N PHE A 117 14.96 4.42 4.43
CA PHE A 117 13.58 4.92 4.58
C PHE A 117 13.54 6.33 5.19
N VAL A 118 14.42 6.61 6.16
CA VAL A 118 14.48 7.93 6.79
C VAL A 118 14.91 8.99 5.78
N ASN A 119 15.88 8.69 4.92
CA ASN A 119 16.28 9.59 3.84
C ASN A 119 15.13 9.91 2.88
N LEU A 120 14.27 8.93 2.55
CA LEU A 120 13.07 9.20 1.74
C LEU A 120 12.09 10.15 2.46
N LEU A 121 11.91 9.98 3.78
CA LEU A 121 11.05 10.85 4.58
C LEU A 121 11.61 12.28 4.68
N ASP A 122 12.91 12.43 4.85
CA ASP A 122 13.57 13.75 4.88
C ASP A 122 13.34 14.48 3.54
N HIS A 123 13.52 13.79 2.41
CA HIS A 123 13.20 14.36 1.10
C HIS A 123 11.74 14.76 0.94
N ALA A 124 10.81 14.01 1.55
CA ALA A 124 9.38 14.35 1.51
C ALA A 124 9.08 15.61 2.37
N ILE A 125 9.75 15.76 3.52
CA ILE A 125 9.61 16.94 4.39
C ILE A 125 10.22 18.17 3.73
N ASP A 126 11.38 18.01 3.09
CA ASP A 126 12.13 19.11 2.45
C ASP A 126 11.59 19.51 1.06
N GLY A 127 10.56 18.82 0.55
CA GLY A 127 9.99 19.12 -0.77
C GLY A 127 10.92 18.78 -1.94
N THR A 128 11.73 17.73 -1.80
CA THR A 128 12.80 17.37 -2.74
C THR A 128 12.72 15.91 -3.22
N LEU A 129 11.52 15.32 -3.24
CA LEU A 129 11.33 13.95 -3.72
C LEU A 129 11.71 13.74 -5.20
N ASP A 130 11.80 14.80 -5.97
CA ASP A 130 12.30 14.77 -7.35
C ASP A 130 13.81 14.45 -7.46
N LYS A 131 14.55 14.45 -6.34
CA LYS A 131 16.00 14.18 -6.26
C LYS A 131 16.35 12.81 -5.71
N VAL A 132 15.36 11.99 -5.38
CA VAL A 132 15.58 10.67 -4.78
C VAL A 132 14.73 9.62 -5.47
N GLU A 133 15.23 8.39 -5.51
CA GLU A 133 14.52 7.21 -5.99
C GLU A 133 14.50 6.14 -4.92
N ALA A 134 13.42 5.38 -4.85
CA ALA A 134 13.32 4.22 -3.98
C ALA A 134 13.78 2.95 -4.72
N GLU A 135 14.78 2.26 -4.16
CA GLU A 135 15.25 0.99 -4.66
C GLU A 135 14.55 -0.18 -3.97
N TRP A 136 14.21 -1.21 -4.75
CA TRP A 136 13.44 -2.35 -4.29
C TRP A 136 14.13 -3.67 -4.54
N ASP A 137 14.08 -4.58 -3.56
CA ASP A 137 14.42 -5.98 -3.77
C ASP A 137 13.43 -6.60 -4.78
N ARG A 138 13.96 -7.41 -5.71
CA ARG A 138 13.15 -8.06 -6.75
C ARG A 138 12.39 -9.29 -6.24
N ARG A 139 12.76 -9.81 -5.08
CA ARG A 139 12.07 -10.94 -4.46
C ARG A 139 10.68 -10.51 -3.97
N THR A 140 9.77 -11.47 -3.96
CA THR A 140 8.45 -11.28 -3.34
C THR A 140 8.57 -11.35 -1.82
N ALA A 141 7.85 -10.46 -1.13
CA ALA A 141 7.65 -10.53 0.30
C ALA A 141 6.18 -10.85 0.59
N LEU A 142 5.94 -11.67 1.59
CA LEU A 142 4.62 -12.09 2.05
C LEU A 142 4.52 -11.86 3.56
N GLY A 143 3.47 -11.18 4.00
CA GLY A 143 3.07 -11.08 5.41
C GLY A 143 1.76 -11.85 5.64
N VAL A 144 1.70 -12.61 6.73
CA VAL A 144 0.49 -13.31 7.16
C VAL A 144 0.09 -12.81 8.54
N VAL A 145 -1.16 -12.39 8.68
CA VAL A 145 -1.71 -11.92 9.96
C VAL A 145 -2.21 -13.11 10.78
N ILE A 146 -1.70 -13.22 12.01
CA ILE A 146 -2.21 -14.17 12.99
C ILE A 146 -3.14 -13.39 13.93
N ALA A 147 -4.43 -13.74 13.90
CA ALA A 147 -5.45 -13.05 14.65
C ALA A 147 -5.91 -13.87 15.88
N ALA A 148 -6.37 -13.16 16.93
CA ALA A 148 -6.98 -13.78 18.08
C ALA A 148 -8.29 -14.48 17.73
N HIS A 149 -8.73 -15.42 18.57
CA HIS A 149 -10.02 -16.09 18.40
C HIS A 149 -11.16 -15.07 18.36
N ASN A 150 -12.14 -15.31 17.51
CA ASN A 150 -13.30 -14.44 17.22
C ASN A 150 -13.03 -13.17 16.42
N TYR A 151 -11.80 -12.89 16.00
CA TYR A 151 -11.57 -11.81 15.04
C TYR A 151 -12.37 -12.05 13.74
N PRO A 152 -13.02 -11.06 13.11
CA PRO A 152 -13.00 -9.62 13.42
C PRO A 152 -14.12 -9.13 14.35
N GLN A 153 -15.00 -9.98 14.88
CA GLN A 153 -16.13 -9.53 15.71
C GLN A 153 -15.64 -8.97 17.06
N THR A 154 -15.62 -9.82 18.10
CA THR A 154 -15.08 -9.47 19.41
C THR A 154 -13.89 -10.38 19.69
N PRO A 155 -12.67 -9.93 19.41
CA PRO A 155 -11.48 -10.76 19.58
C PRO A 155 -11.29 -11.14 21.06
N ARG A 156 -10.88 -12.38 21.32
CA ARG A 156 -10.47 -12.81 22.64
C ARG A 156 -9.18 -12.07 23.03
N THR A 157 -9.13 -11.53 24.22
CA THR A 157 -7.96 -10.84 24.78
C THR A 157 -7.29 -11.65 25.86
N GLY A 158 -6.01 -11.37 26.14
CA GLY A 158 -5.25 -12.01 27.23
C GLY A 158 -4.59 -13.34 26.87
N ASP A 159 -4.62 -13.76 25.62
CA ASP A 159 -3.89 -14.94 25.17
C ASP A 159 -2.36 -14.70 25.25
N ALA A 160 -1.65 -15.67 25.82
CA ALA A 160 -0.19 -15.59 25.88
C ALA A 160 0.44 -15.77 24.49
N ILE A 161 1.32 -14.86 24.11
CA ILE A 161 2.09 -14.95 22.87
C ILE A 161 3.50 -15.44 23.20
N THR A 162 3.88 -16.58 22.64
CA THR A 162 5.23 -17.11 22.75
C THR A 162 5.94 -17.01 21.39
N LEU A 163 6.97 -16.20 21.33
CA LEU A 163 7.83 -16.13 20.15
C LEU A 163 8.91 -17.22 20.26
N ARG A 164 9.09 -17.98 19.18
CA ARG A 164 10.25 -18.88 19.07
C ARG A 164 11.42 -18.06 18.55
N ALA A 165 12.53 -18.08 19.29
CA ALA A 165 13.79 -17.60 18.74
C ALA A 165 14.22 -18.56 17.61
N GLU A 166 14.62 -18.00 16.47
CA GLU A 166 15.28 -18.76 15.39
C GLU A 166 16.71 -19.12 15.81
#